data_34a4f0a1f48b4589b997558ea5243802
#
_entry.id   34a4f0a1f48b4589b997558ea5243802
#
_cell.length_a   1.000
_cell.length_b   1.000
_cell.length_c   1.000
_cell.angle_alpha   90.00
_cell.angle_beta   90.00
_cell.angle_gamma   90.00
#
_symmetry.space_group_name_H-M   'P 1'
#
loop_
_entity.id
_entity.type
_entity.pdbx_description
1 polymer ?
#
loop_
_entity_poly.entity_id
_entity_poly.type
_entity_poly.pdbx_seq_one_letter_code
_entity_poly.pdbx_strand_id
1 'polypeptide(L)'
;MDLKRFSTRRTPFYTYDTQLLQQTLSAIRAATADTPHFHVHYAVKACATPGVLRIISESGLGADCVSGGEIERAADCGFSPSDIVFAGVGKSDREIEIALELGICCFNVESLPELEVINALASARGKIANVAFRINPNVDAHTHAKITTGLNENKFGLAMEDMLPAIHRAQELPAVRYV
;
A
#
# COMPACT_ATOMS: atom_id res chain seq x y z
N MET A 1 -4.00 -2.21 31.54
CA MET A 1 -5.12 -3.03 30.99
C MET A 1 -5.69 -3.89 32.09
N ASP A 2 -6.97 -3.81 32.40
CA ASP A 2 -7.63 -4.69 33.39
C ASP A 2 -8.01 -6.02 32.72
N LEU A 3 -7.28 -7.08 33.03
CA LEU A 3 -7.47 -8.41 32.47
C LEU A 3 -8.75 -9.10 32.99
N LYS A 4 -9.31 -8.66 34.14
CA LYS A 4 -10.54 -9.25 34.70
C LYS A 4 -11.75 -9.15 33.76
N ARG A 5 -11.82 -8.06 32.95
CA ARG A 5 -12.90 -7.87 31.97
C ARG A 5 -12.96 -8.95 30.88
N PHE A 6 -11.89 -9.73 30.71
CA PHE A 6 -11.79 -10.79 29.71
C PHE A 6 -11.98 -12.19 30.26
N SER A 7 -12.17 -12.35 31.58
CA SER A 7 -12.26 -13.66 32.25
C SER A 7 -13.41 -14.55 31.74
N THR A 8 -14.46 -13.93 31.17
CA THR A 8 -15.61 -14.64 30.60
C THR A 8 -15.49 -14.92 29.09
N ARG A 9 -14.43 -14.43 28.45
CA ARG A 9 -14.23 -14.64 27.01
C ARG A 9 -13.56 -15.99 26.74
N ARG A 10 -14.07 -16.72 25.76
CA ARG A 10 -13.42 -17.94 25.27
C ARG A 10 -12.14 -17.59 24.53
N THR A 11 -11.03 -18.24 24.91
CA THR A 11 -9.73 -18.09 24.22
C THR A 11 -9.61 -19.09 23.04
N PRO A 12 -8.79 -18.76 22.01
CA PRO A 12 -8.04 -17.51 21.83
C PRO A 12 -8.92 -16.36 21.26
N PHE A 13 -8.55 -15.10 21.58
CA PHE A 13 -9.16 -13.90 20.99
C PHE A 13 -8.15 -12.74 20.96
N TYR A 14 -8.37 -11.78 20.05
CA TYR A 14 -7.62 -10.55 19.98
C TYR A 14 -8.35 -9.42 20.69
N THR A 15 -7.59 -8.52 21.31
CA THR A 15 -8.09 -7.26 21.86
C THR A 15 -7.31 -6.11 21.27
N TYR A 16 -8.00 -5.03 20.93
CA TYR A 16 -7.41 -3.81 20.45
C TYR A 16 -7.72 -2.67 21.42
N ASP A 17 -6.69 -1.94 21.86
CA ASP A 17 -6.86 -0.74 22.65
C ASP A 17 -7.06 0.44 21.70
N THR A 18 -8.31 0.82 21.50
CA THR A 18 -8.68 1.89 20.57
C THR A 18 -8.24 3.26 21.04
N GLN A 19 -8.13 3.48 22.38
CA GLN A 19 -7.64 4.74 22.92
C GLN A 19 -6.15 4.91 22.61
N LEU A 20 -5.35 3.88 22.82
CA LEU A 20 -3.92 3.90 22.47
C LEU A 20 -3.72 4.09 20.97
N LEU A 21 -4.51 3.40 20.13
CA LEU A 21 -4.48 3.58 18.69
C LEU A 21 -4.75 5.04 18.29
N GLN A 22 -5.82 5.65 18.83
CA GLN A 22 -6.17 7.04 18.55
C GLN A 22 -5.08 8.03 19.02
N GLN A 23 -4.45 7.78 20.16
CA GLN A 23 -3.31 8.58 20.65
C GLN A 23 -2.14 8.50 19.67
N THR A 24 -1.80 7.31 19.20
CA THR A 24 -0.73 7.11 18.20
C THR A 24 -1.03 7.83 16.88
N LEU A 25 -2.25 7.70 16.37
CA LEU A 25 -2.68 8.38 15.15
C LEU A 25 -2.65 9.92 15.31
N SER A 26 -3.06 10.42 16.46
CA SER A 26 -3.00 11.85 16.77
C SER A 26 -1.56 12.37 16.83
N ALA A 27 -0.63 11.57 17.39
CA ALA A 27 0.79 11.92 17.41
C ALA A 27 1.39 11.96 16.00
N ILE A 28 1.05 10.98 15.11
CA ILE A 28 1.47 10.98 13.72
C ILE A 28 0.98 12.25 13.01
N ARG A 29 -0.31 12.58 13.13
CA ARG A 29 -0.89 13.78 12.53
C ARG A 29 -0.21 15.07 13.02
N ALA A 30 0.05 15.16 14.32
CA ALA A 30 0.75 16.32 14.87
C ALA A 30 2.18 16.45 14.32
N ALA A 31 2.89 15.33 14.18
CA ALA A 31 4.26 15.32 13.65
C ALA A 31 4.35 15.67 12.16
N THR A 32 3.27 15.49 11.40
CA THR A 32 3.23 15.75 9.95
C THR A 32 2.47 17.02 9.58
N ALA A 33 1.90 17.73 10.56
CA ALA A 33 1.00 18.86 10.30
C ALA A 33 1.64 20.00 9.49
N ASP A 34 2.93 20.25 9.69
CA ASP A 34 3.66 21.32 9.01
C ASP A 34 4.31 20.86 7.69
N THR A 35 3.98 19.66 7.22
CA THR A 35 4.57 19.08 6.00
C THR A 35 3.46 18.72 5.00
N PRO A 36 2.93 19.69 4.24
CA PRO A 36 1.69 19.53 3.46
C PRO A 36 1.76 18.49 2.33
N HIS A 37 2.96 18.08 1.92
CA HIS A 37 3.18 17.07 0.88
C HIS A 37 3.60 15.70 1.44
N PHE A 38 3.50 15.53 2.77
CA PHE A 38 3.84 14.28 3.43
C PHE A 38 2.57 13.49 3.75
N HIS A 39 2.40 12.35 3.07
CA HIS A 39 1.25 11.48 3.23
C HIS A 39 1.66 10.18 3.92
N VAL A 40 0.92 9.80 4.95
CA VAL A 40 1.15 8.54 5.67
C VAL A 40 0.12 7.52 5.24
N HIS A 41 0.58 6.35 4.79
CA HIS A 41 -0.28 5.22 4.42
C HIS A 41 -0.10 4.08 5.41
N TYR A 42 -1.22 3.54 5.88
CA TYR A 42 -1.22 2.38 6.76
C TYR A 42 -1.13 1.09 5.95
N ALA A 43 -0.18 0.22 6.28
CA ALA A 43 -0.04 -1.09 5.64
C ALA A 43 -1.15 -2.04 6.10
N VAL A 44 -2.16 -2.26 5.26
CA VAL A 44 -3.38 -3.03 5.58
C VAL A 44 -3.06 -4.47 5.97
N LYS A 45 -2.02 -5.05 5.39
CA LYS A 45 -1.50 -6.40 5.73
C LYS A 45 -1.17 -6.59 7.21
N ALA A 46 -0.88 -5.52 7.96
CA ALA A 46 -0.56 -5.60 9.39
C ALA A 46 -1.81 -5.96 10.22
N CYS A 47 -2.97 -5.37 9.90
CA CYS A 47 -4.25 -5.72 10.50
C CYS A 47 -5.41 -5.18 9.65
N ALA A 48 -6.15 -6.08 8.98
CA ALA A 48 -7.30 -5.74 8.14
C ALA A 48 -8.64 -5.81 8.90
N THR A 49 -8.62 -5.77 10.24
CA THR A 49 -9.84 -5.79 11.06
C THR A 49 -10.67 -4.52 10.83
N PRO A 50 -11.96 -4.62 10.41
CA PRO A 50 -12.74 -3.44 10.00
C PRO A 50 -12.83 -2.34 11.06
N GLY A 51 -12.96 -2.69 12.35
CA GLY A 51 -13.00 -1.70 13.42
C GLY A 51 -11.70 -0.91 13.58
N VAL A 52 -10.54 -1.54 13.34
CA VAL A 52 -9.23 -0.89 13.35
C VAL A 52 -9.09 0.00 12.12
N LEU A 53 -9.42 -0.52 10.93
CA LEU A 53 -9.31 0.22 9.68
C LEU A 53 -10.17 1.49 9.67
N ARG A 54 -11.41 1.45 10.20
CA ARG A 54 -12.26 2.64 10.28
C ARG A 54 -11.64 3.74 11.14
N ILE A 55 -11.09 3.39 12.30
CA ILE A 55 -10.40 4.37 13.16
C ILE A 55 -9.20 5.01 12.43
N ILE A 56 -8.47 4.20 11.64
CA ILE A 56 -7.31 4.70 10.87
C ILE A 56 -7.77 5.61 9.73
N SER A 57 -8.79 5.21 8.97
CA SER A 57 -9.34 6.02 7.88
C SER A 57 -9.92 7.35 8.39
N GLU A 58 -10.67 7.34 9.50
CA GLU A 58 -11.20 8.52 10.17
C GLU A 58 -10.10 9.48 10.66
N SER A 59 -8.89 8.96 10.89
CA SER A 59 -7.73 9.80 11.24
C SER A 59 -7.12 10.52 10.05
N GLY A 60 -7.54 10.23 8.81
CA GLY A 60 -7.06 10.85 7.59
C GLY A 60 -5.76 10.26 7.05
N LEU A 61 -5.37 9.05 7.48
CA LEU A 61 -4.28 8.30 6.84
C LEU A 61 -4.78 7.60 5.58
N GLY A 62 -3.88 7.39 4.61
CA GLY A 62 -4.12 6.55 3.45
C GLY A 62 -3.93 5.05 3.76
N ALA A 63 -4.17 4.21 2.77
CA ALA A 63 -3.97 2.76 2.85
C ALA A 63 -2.91 2.29 1.86
N ASP A 64 -1.96 1.47 2.33
CA ASP A 64 -1.02 0.71 1.51
C ASP A 64 -1.52 -0.74 1.44
N CYS A 65 -1.99 -1.14 0.27
CA CYS A 65 -2.62 -2.42 -0.01
C CYS A 65 -1.72 -3.31 -0.87
N VAL A 66 -1.75 -4.61 -0.63
CA VAL A 66 -0.95 -5.60 -1.39
C VAL A 66 -1.80 -6.68 -2.07
N SER A 67 -3.11 -6.50 -2.10
CA SER A 67 -4.06 -7.34 -2.82
C SER A 67 -5.36 -6.60 -3.13
N GLY A 68 -6.11 -7.09 -4.13
CA GLY A 68 -7.43 -6.56 -4.44
C GLY A 68 -8.41 -6.64 -3.28
N GLY A 69 -8.36 -7.73 -2.49
CA GLY A 69 -9.18 -7.87 -1.29
C GLY A 69 -8.86 -6.85 -0.19
N GLU A 70 -7.59 -6.40 -0.08
CA GLU A 70 -7.23 -5.31 0.83
C GLU A 70 -7.73 -3.96 0.31
N ILE A 71 -7.70 -3.72 -1.01
CA ILE A 71 -8.25 -2.50 -1.64
C ILE A 71 -9.75 -2.40 -1.38
N GLU A 72 -10.51 -3.47 -1.67
CA GLU A 72 -11.95 -3.52 -1.40
C GLU A 72 -12.24 -3.30 0.10
N ARG A 73 -11.49 -3.97 0.97
CA ARG A 73 -11.61 -3.82 2.43
C ARG A 73 -11.31 -2.39 2.90
N ALA A 74 -10.28 -1.74 2.36
CA ALA A 74 -9.94 -0.37 2.69
C ALA A 74 -11.08 0.57 2.26
N ALA A 75 -11.59 0.45 1.04
CA ALA A 75 -12.70 1.23 0.53
C ALA A 75 -13.97 1.04 1.40
N ASP A 76 -14.32 -0.20 1.76
CA ASP A 76 -15.46 -0.53 2.64
C ASP A 76 -15.29 0.04 4.06
N CYS A 77 -14.06 0.28 4.50
CA CYS A 77 -13.75 0.86 5.80
C CYS A 77 -13.58 2.39 5.78
N GLY A 78 -13.88 3.03 4.63
CA GLY A 78 -13.96 4.48 4.53
C GLY A 78 -12.68 5.18 4.08
N PHE A 79 -11.65 4.45 3.63
CA PHE A 79 -10.52 5.09 2.96
C PHE A 79 -10.96 5.65 1.61
N SER A 80 -10.57 6.89 1.31
CA SER A 80 -10.79 7.45 -0.01
C SER A 80 -9.96 6.69 -1.04
N PRO A 81 -10.51 6.32 -2.21
CA PRO A 81 -9.71 5.71 -3.27
C PRO A 81 -8.47 6.53 -3.64
N SER A 82 -8.56 7.86 -3.61
CA SER A 82 -7.43 8.76 -3.85
C SER A 82 -6.30 8.66 -2.83
N ASP A 83 -6.52 7.97 -1.71
CA ASP A 83 -5.56 7.76 -0.64
C ASP A 83 -5.18 6.27 -0.48
N ILE A 84 -5.51 5.45 -1.50
CA ILE A 84 -5.13 4.03 -1.56
C ILE A 84 -3.99 3.86 -2.56
N VAL A 85 -2.90 3.23 -2.13
CA VAL A 85 -1.81 2.78 -3.01
C VAL A 85 -1.78 1.25 -3.08
N PHE A 86 -1.42 0.71 -4.24
CA PHE A 86 -1.37 -0.73 -4.48
C PHE A 86 0.04 -1.19 -4.78
N ALA A 87 0.65 -1.91 -3.84
CA ALA A 87 1.97 -2.52 -3.91
C ALA A 87 1.89 -4.04 -4.08
N GLY A 88 3.04 -4.70 -4.24
CA GLY A 88 3.15 -6.17 -4.33
C GLY A 88 3.54 -6.66 -5.71
N VAL A 89 4.29 -7.77 -5.74
CA VAL A 89 4.94 -8.34 -6.94
C VAL A 89 4.03 -9.24 -7.78
N GLY A 90 2.85 -9.58 -7.29
CA GLY A 90 1.96 -10.56 -7.93
C GLY A 90 0.56 -10.02 -8.19
N LYS A 91 0.43 -8.75 -8.60
CA LYS A 91 -0.86 -8.18 -8.97
C LYS A 91 -1.45 -8.95 -10.16
N SER A 92 -2.60 -9.57 -9.97
CA SER A 92 -3.36 -10.21 -11.04
C SER A 92 -4.14 -9.19 -11.85
N ASP A 93 -4.50 -9.55 -13.09
CA ASP A 93 -5.33 -8.70 -13.96
C ASP A 93 -6.60 -8.24 -13.25
N ARG A 94 -7.30 -9.17 -12.57
CA ARG A 94 -8.51 -8.87 -11.82
C ARG A 94 -8.28 -7.82 -10.71
N GLU A 95 -7.18 -7.90 -9.99
CA GLU A 95 -6.87 -6.95 -8.91
C GLU A 95 -6.51 -5.58 -9.47
N ILE A 96 -5.79 -5.55 -10.60
CA ILE A 96 -5.53 -4.30 -11.33
C ILE A 96 -6.84 -3.68 -11.81
N GLU A 97 -7.76 -4.49 -12.33
CA GLU A 97 -9.09 -4.04 -12.76
C GLU A 97 -9.89 -3.42 -11.60
N ILE A 98 -9.95 -4.08 -10.44
CA ILE A 98 -10.59 -3.55 -9.23
C ILE A 98 -10.00 -2.18 -8.87
N ALA A 99 -8.69 -2.08 -8.84
CA ALA A 99 -7.98 -0.84 -8.50
C ALA A 99 -8.27 0.29 -9.52
N LEU A 100 -8.28 -0.03 -10.81
CA LEU A 100 -8.65 0.90 -11.88
C LEU A 100 -10.10 1.36 -11.77
N GLU A 101 -11.03 0.45 -11.47
CA GLU A 101 -12.46 0.79 -11.32
C GLU A 101 -12.68 1.74 -10.14
N LEU A 102 -12.05 1.50 -9.03
CA LEU A 102 -12.12 2.35 -7.84
C LEU A 102 -11.41 3.70 -8.05
N GLY A 103 -10.43 3.78 -8.96
CA GLY A 103 -9.64 4.99 -9.19
C GLY A 103 -8.69 5.28 -8.03
N ILE A 104 -7.89 4.29 -7.64
CA ILE A 104 -6.92 4.43 -6.55
C ILE A 104 -5.87 5.51 -6.83
N CYS A 105 -5.16 5.94 -5.80
CA CYS A 105 -4.09 6.95 -5.88
C CYS A 105 -3.01 6.56 -6.88
N CYS A 106 -2.36 5.41 -6.68
CA CYS A 106 -1.39 4.91 -7.64
C CYS A 106 -1.09 3.41 -7.44
N PHE A 107 -0.49 2.82 -8.48
CA PHE A 107 0.13 1.50 -8.45
C PHE A 107 1.62 1.65 -8.18
N ASN A 108 2.13 1.00 -7.15
CA ASN A 108 3.57 0.84 -6.92
C ASN A 108 4.05 -0.32 -7.79
N VAL A 109 4.64 0.00 -8.94
CA VAL A 109 5.06 -0.96 -9.97
C VAL A 109 6.40 -1.56 -9.58
N GLU A 110 6.52 -2.87 -9.73
CA GLU A 110 7.71 -3.62 -9.30
C GLU A 110 8.49 -4.22 -10.47
N SER A 111 7.93 -4.15 -11.70
CA SER A 111 8.61 -4.64 -12.91
C SER A 111 8.07 -3.99 -14.18
N LEU A 112 8.88 -3.98 -15.26
CA LEU A 112 8.43 -3.51 -16.58
C LEU A 112 7.28 -4.33 -17.17
N PRO A 113 7.27 -5.68 -17.11
CA PRO A 113 6.10 -6.45 -17.55
C PRO A 113 4.81 -6.07 -16.83
N GLU A 114 4.85 -5.78 -15.54
CA GLU A 114 3.68 -5.30 -14.79
C GLU A 114 3.19 -3.95 -15.32
N LEU A 115 4.09 -3.01 -15.61
CA LEU A 115 3.75 -1.72 -16.20
C LEU A 115 2.98 -1.88 -17.52
N GLU A 116 3.43 -2.80 -18.40
CA GLU A 116 2.76 -3.07 -19.68
C GLU A 116 1.35 -3.65 -19.47
N VAL A 117 1.17 -4.55 -18.51
CA VAL A 117 -0.15 -5.12 -18.17
C VAL A 117 -1.08 -4.02 -17.64
N ILE A 118 -0.60 -3.18 -16.72
CA ILE A 118 -1.40 -2.06 -16.19
C ILE A 118 -1.83 -1.14 -17.33
N ASN A 119 -0.91 -0.77 -18.24
CA ASN A 119 -1.24 0.06 -19.39
C ASN A 119 -2.30 -0.58 -20.29
N ALA A 120 -2.16 -1.86 -20.61
CA ALA A 120 -3.11 -2.58 -21.46
C ALA A 120 -4.52 -2.62 -20.84
N LEU A 121 -4.62 -2.96 -19.55
CA LEU A 121 -5.89 -3.02 -18.82
C LEU A 121 -6.54 -1.65 -18.64
N ALA A 122 -5.74 -0.61 -18.36
CA ALA A 122 -6.21 0.77 -18.26
C ALA A 122 -6.71 1.28 -19.61
N SER A 123 -5.94 1.05 -20.70
CA SER A 123 -6.32 1.42 -22.06
C SER A 123 -7.63 0.76 -22.50
N ALA A 124 -7.79 -0.54 -22.25
CA ALA A 124 -9.02 -1.26 -22.56
C ALA A 124 -10.27 -0.71 -21.85
N ARG A 125 -10.09 0.03 -20.76
CA ARG A 125 -11.15 0.66 -19.97
C ARG A 125 -11.29 2.17 -20.19
N GLY A 126 -10.46 2.74 -21.07
CA GLY A 126 -10.43 4.19 -21.28
C GLY A 126 -10.02 4.98 -20.02
N LYS A 127 -9.21 4.36 -19.14
CA LYS A 127 -8.71 4.96 -17.91
C LYS A 127 -7.22 5.27 -18.01
N ILE A 128 -6.74 6.11 -17.11
CA ILE A 128 -5.30 6.38 -16.93
C ILE A 128 -4.92 5.91 -15.53
N ALA A 129 -3.96 5.00 -15.45
CA ALA A 129 -3.39 4.52 -14.21
C ALA A 129 -2.25 5.44 -13.76
N ASN A 130 -2.31 5.97 -12.55
CA ASN A 130 -1.13 6.58 -11.92
C ASN A 130 -0.18 5.47 -11.47
N VAL A 131 1.11 5.62 -11.76
CA VAL A 131 2.14 4.64 -11.42
C VAL A 131 3.32 5.30 -10.75
N ALA A 132 3.86 4.63 -9.73
CA ALA A 132 5.14 4.93 -9.11
C ALA A 132 6.02 3.68 -9.17
N PHE A 133 7.34 3.82 -9.24
CA PHE A 133 8.23 2.67 -9.32
C PHE A 133 8.85 2.35 -7.96
N ARG A 134 8.75 1.10 -7.57
CA ARG A 134 9.51 0.58 -6.44
C ARG A 134 10.93 0.26 -6.89
N ILE A 135 11.89 1.01 -6.36
CA ILE A 135 13.30 0.80 -6.65
C ILE A 135 13.97 -0.01 -5.56
N ASN A 136 14.74 -1.00 -5.96
CA ASN A 136 15.62 -1.74 -5.09
C ASN A 136 17.00 -1.07 -5.06
N PRO A 137 17.38 -0.40 -3.96
CA PRO A 137 18.66 0.32 -3.89
C PRO A 137 19.88 -0.59 -3.73
N ASN A 138 19.67 -1.92 -3.65
CA ASN A 138 20.73 -2.92 -3.42
C ASN A 138 21.63 -2.63 -2.21
N VAL A 139 21.04 -2.07 -1.14
CA VAL A 139 21.76 -1.76 0.10
C VAL A 139 21.60 -2.92 1.08
N ASP A 140 22.71 -3.41 1.64
CA ASP A 140 22.66 -4.36 2.74
C ASP A 140 22.23 -3.65 4.02
N ALA A 141 21.06 -4.02 4.52
CA ALA A 141 20.51 -3.42 5.74
C ALA A 141 21.16 -3.96 7.02
N HIS A 142 22.21 -4.80 6.92
CA HIS A 142 22.90 -5.44 8.06
C HIS A 142 21.93 -6.08 9.10
N THR A 143 20.81 -6.63 8.63
CA THR A 143 19.82 -7.28 9.47
C THR A 143 20.26 -8.72 9.78
N HIS A 144 19.64 -9.32 10.82
CA HIS A 144 19.96 -10.70 11.23
C HIS A 144 19.85 -11.66 10.03
N ALA A 145 20.81 -12.59 9.86
CA ALA A 145 20.93 -13.49 8.70
C ALA A 145 19.66 -14.28 8.34
N LYS A 146 18.76 -14.52 9.31
CA LYS A 146 17.45 -15.17 9.07
C LYS A 146 16.33 -14.21 8.65
N ILE A 147 16.57 -12.91 8.65
CA ILE A 147 15.62 -11.85 8.30
C ILE A 147 16.15 -11.04 7.09
N THR A 148 17.38 -11.34 6.66
CA THR A 148 18.05 -10.64 5.57
C THR A 148 17.32 -10.93 4.24
N THR A 149 16.41 -10.06 3.88
CA THR A 149 15.84 -9.94 2.53
C THR A 149 16.78 -9.15 1.60
N GLY A 150 18.01 -8.97 2.00
CA GLY A 150 18.98 -8.03 1.44
C GLY A 150 19.94 -8.55 0.36
N LEU A 151 19.95 -9.84 0.03
CA LEU A 151 20.77 -10.36 -1.07
C LEU A 151 20.04 -10.22 -2.41
N ASN A 152 20.78 -9.99 -3.49
CA ASN A 152 20.28 -9.71 -4.84
C ASN A 152 19.20 -10.66 -5.37
N GLU A 153 19.08 -11.86 -4.80
CA GLU A 153 18.15 -12.89 -5.24
C GLU A 153 16.73 -12.77 -4.66
N ASN A 154 16.50 -11.88 -3.67
CA ASN A 154 15.23 -11.79 -2.92
C ASN A 154 14.69 -10.36 -2.77
N LYS A 155 15.10 -9.42 -3.61
CA LYS A 155 14.64 -8.03 -3.52
C LYS A 155 13.57 -7.75 -4.54
N PHE A 156 12.41 -7.29 -4.06
CA PHE A 156 11.33 -6.76 -4.88
C PHE A 156 11.68 -5.38 -5.44
N GLY A 157 11.08 -5.04 -6.57
CA GLY A 157 11.26 -3.76 -7.24
C GLY A 157 12.33 -3.80 -8.34
N LEU A 158 12.40 -2.71 -9.09
CA LEU A 158 13.35 -2.50 -10.18
C LEU A 158 14.76 -2.27 -9.64
N ALA A 159 15.80 -2.74 -10.34
CA ALA A 159 17.17 -2.37 -10.05
C ALA A 159 17.36 -0.85 -10.30
N MET A 160 18.36 -0.26 -9.63
CA MET A 160 18.66 1.17 -9.82
C MET A 160 18.98 1.54 -11.27
N GLU A 161 19.63 0.64 -12.00
CA GLU A 161 19.97 0.81 -13.43
C GLU A 161 18.74 0.81 -14.35
N ASP A 162 17.65 0.13 -13.94
CA ASP A 162 16.40 0.04 -14.70
C ASP A 162 15.44 1.21 -14.42
N MET A 163 15.74 2.07 -13.46
CA MET A 163 14.86 3.17 -13.05
C MET A 163 14.59 4.15 -14.20
N LEU A 164 15.63 4.68 -14.83
CA LEU A 164 15.46 5.63 -15.93
C LEU A 164 14.80 4.99 -17.16
N PRO A 165 15.21 3.79 -17.62
CA PRO A 165 14.47 3.06 -18.65
C PRO A 165 12.97 2.89 -18.33
N ALA A 166 12.61 2.56 -17.09
CA ALA A 166 11.23 2.40 -16.68
C ALA A 166 10.43 3.71 -16.73
N ILE A 167 11.03 4.82 -16.29
CA ILE A 167 10.42 6.15 -16.37
C ILE A 167 10.18 6.54 -17.84
N HIS A 168 11.18 6.39 -18.71
CA HIS A 168 11.04 6.67 -20.14
C HIS A 168 9.92 5.79 -20.74
N ARG A 169 9.90 4.51 -20.40
CA ARG A 169 8.86 3.62 -20.90
C ARG A 169 7.46 4.05 -20.46
N ALA A 170 7.29 4.44 -19.19
CA ALA A 170 6.00 4.94 -18.69
C ALA A 170 5.53 6.19 -19.44
N GLN A 171 6.45 7.09 -19.84
CA GLN A 171 6.11 8.30 -20.59
C GLN A 171 5.64 8.01 -22.03
N GLU A 172 6.03 6.86 -22.61
CA GLU A 172 5.59 6.44 -23.94
C GLU A 172 4.21 5.76 -23.92
N LEU A 173 3.77 5.28 -22.76
CA LEU A 173 2.53 4.49 -22.62
C LEU A 173 1.30 5.42 -22.45
N PRO A 174 0.26 5.26 -23.30
CA PRO A 174 -0.83 6.23 -23.36
C PRO A 174 -1.81 6.17 -22.18
N ALA A 175 -1.88 5.03 -21.47
CA ALA A 175 -2.85 4.80 -20.40
C ALA A 175 -2.21 4.74 -18.99
N VAL A 176 -0.96 5.19 -18.85
CA VAL A 176 -0.31 5.35 -17.55
C VAL A 176 0.19 6.79 -17.38
N ARG A 177 0.29 7.20 -16.12
CA ARG A 177 0.90 8.47 -15.71
C ARG A 177 1.89 8.20 -14.59
N TYR A 178 3.14 8.48 -14.83
CA TYR A 178 4.18 8.48 -13.79
C TYR A 178 3.97 9.67 -12.84
N VAL A 179 3.92 9.40 -11.52
CA VAL A 179 3.67 10.37 -10.45
C VAL A 179 4.79 10.41 -9.42
#